data_12d8c07a3b70d2f04e10e99ffc312426
#
_entry.id   12d8c07a3b70d2f04e10e99ffc312426
#
_cell.length_a   1.000
_cell.length_b   1.000
_cell.length_c   1.000
_cell.angle_alpha   90.00
_cell.angle_beta   90.00
_cell.angle_gamma   90.00
#
_symmetry.space_group_name_H-M   'P 1'
#
loop_
_entity.id
_entity.type
_entity.pdbx_description
1 polymer ?
#
loop_
_entity_poly.entity_id
_entity_poly.type
_entity_poly.pdbx_seq_one_letter_code
_entity_poly.pdbx_strand_id
1 'polypeptide(L)'
;VELVDGMAMFVDKHAETDGIRIDTRAELEEYCYYAAGTVGTLITNLLTRDGLTPDRRNTLYETAESFGLLLQLVNIAKDVYDDYTEEHNVYLPASWLADEGVPQDAVVDERYRDSAASVVSRTATHARSFLDEAEQYLHAMPLRHGNTLAAWGVPFLLAVGTLRELTDDPADALTERGPKVPRQEVYAVVSAMDSADREAISEFRSIIAREPFHLAAPKAQSD
;
A
#
# COMPACT_ATOMS: atom_id res chain seq x y z
N VAL A 1 8.77 14.05 -14.66
CA VAL A 1 9.51 15.20 -14.18
C VAL A 1 9.54 15.10 -12.66
N GLU A 2 8.49 15.42 -11.92
CA GLU A 2 8.49 15.44 -10.45
C GLU A 2 8.89 14.10 -9.80
N LEU A 3 8.31 12.97 -10.22
CA LEU A 3 8.68 11.63 -9.77
C LEU A 3 10.18 11.37 -10.01
N VAL A 4 10.65 11.61 -11.23
CA VAL A 4 12.05 11.32 -11.61
C VAL A 4 13.01 12.18 -10.80
N ASP A 5 12.70 13.47 -10.66
CA ASP A 5 13.54 14.42 -9.92
C ASP A 5 13.58 14.07 -8.43
N GLY A 6 12.42 13.73 -7.84
CA GLY A 6 12.34 13.28 -6.44
C GLY A 6 13.07 11.97 -6.18
N MET A 7 12.90 10.97 -7.04
CA MET A 7 13.62 9.71 -6.90
C MET A 7 15.13 9.88 -7.09
N ALA A 8 15.57 10.74 -8.04
CA ALA A 8 16.98 11.05 -8.21
C ALA A 8 17.56 11.72 -6.96
N MET A 9 16.82 12.61 -6.30
CA MET A 9 17.22 13.22 -5.03
C MET A 9 17.46 12.17 -3.93
N PHE A 10 16.59 11.16 -3.81
CA PHE A 10 16.79 10.06 -2.83
C PHE A 10 18.01 9.22 -3.18
N VAL A 11 18.23 8.89 -4.44
CA VAL A 11 19.44 8.17 -4.88
C VAL A 11 20.70 8.97 -4.59
N ASP A 12 20.72 10.26 -4.91
CA ASP A 12 21.87 11.13 -4.66
C ASP A 12 22.14 11.30 -3.16
N LYS A 13 21.09 11.44 -2.34
CA LYS A 13 21.20 11.55 -0.87
C LYS A 13 21.86 10.32 -0.27
N HIS A 14 21.58 9.14 -0.81
CA HIS A 14 22.08 7.86 -0.30
C HIS A 14 23.22 7.26 -1.13
N ALA A 15 23.86 8.06 -1.99
CA ALA A 15 24.94 7.60 -2.87
C ALA A 15 26.18 7.06 -2.15
N GLU A 16 26.40 7.47 -0.89
CA GLU A 16 27.52 6.99 -0.03
C GLU A 16 27.10 5.84 0.89
N THR A 17 25.82 5.48 0.95
CA THR A 17 25.28 4.34 1.70
C THR A 17 25.07 3.14 0.78
N ASP A 18 25.05 1.94 1.35
CA ASP A 18 24.71 0.73 0.62
C ASP A 18 23.16 0.62 0.53
N GLY A 19 22.58 1.32 -0.45
CA GLY A 19 21.15 1.45 -0.66
C GLY A 19 20.48 2.61 0.13
N ILE A 20 19.17 2.78 -0.07
CA ILE A 20 18.38 3.81 0.59
C ILE A 20 18.21 3.50 2.09
N ARG A 21 18.37 4.53 2.91
CA ARG A 21 18.19 4.47 4.38
C ARG A 21 17.29 5.61 4.82
N ILE A 22 16.03 5.33 5.09
CA ILE A 22 15.08 6.33 5.57
C ILE A 22 15.32 6.63 7.04
N ASP A 23 15.50 7.91 7.39
CA ASP A 23 15.80 8.33 8.76
C ASP A 23 14.56 8.54 9.61
N THR A 24 13.54 9.19 9.05
CA THR A 24 12.36 9.64 9.80
C THR A 24 11.06 9.28 9.11
N ARG A 25 9.94 9.35 9.85
CA ARG A 25 8.60 9.22 9.28
C ARG A 25 8.33 10.26 8.18
N ALA A 26 8.75 11.51 8.39
CA ALA A 26 8.53 12.56 7.40
C ALA A 26 9.24 12.24 6.07
N GLU A 27 10.46 11.71 6.14
CA GLU A 27 11.20 11.25 4.98
C GLU A 27 10.55 10.04 4.30
N LEU A 28 9.99 9.11 5.09
CA LEU A 28 9.21 7.99 4.56
C LEU A 28 7.99 8.49 3.77
N GLU A 29 7.25 9.45 4.30
CA GLU A 29 6.10 10.06 3.63
C GLU A 29 6.54 10.79 2.35
N GLU A 30 7.66 11.53 2.40
CA GLU A 30 8.23 12.21 1.23
C GLU A 30 8.65 11.20 0.14
N TYR A 31 9.31 10.11 0.51
CA TYR A 31 9.62 9.01 -0.41
C TYR A 31 8.35 8.43 -1.06
N CYS A 32 7.35 8.10 -0.25
CA CYS A 32 6.07 7.57 -0.74
C CYS A 32 5.34 8.56 -1.65
N TYR A 33 5.43 9.86 -1.36
CA TYR A 33 4.87 10.91 -2.22
C TYR A 33 5.52 10.88 -3.60
N TYR A 34 6.85 10.89 -3.70
CA TYR A 34 7.52 10.84 -4.99
C TYR A 34 7.28 9.51 -5.70
N ALA A 35 7.38 8.37 -5.01
CA ALA A 35 7.24 7.05 -5.62
C ALA A 35 5.82 6.76 -6.12
N ALA A 36 4.78 7.20 -5.40
CA ALA A 36 3.39 6.83 -5.67
C ALA A 36 2.38 7.99 -5.62
N GLY A 37 2.53 8.98 -4.75
CA GLY A 37 1.63 10.14 -4.67
C GLY A 37 1.59 10.94 -5.97
N THR A 38 2.74 11.17 -6.60
CA THR A 38 2.86 11.84 -7.92
C THR A 38 2.14 11.05 -9.02
N VAL A 39 2.16 9.71 -8.94
CA VAL A 39 1.43 8.82 -9.86
C VAL A 39 -0.08 8.95 -9.63
N GLY A 40 -0.54 9.01 -8.38
CA GLY A 40 -1.93 9.28 -8.03
C GLY A 40 -2.43 10.58 -8.66
N THR A 41 -1.64 11.66 -8.54
CA THR A 41 -1.94 12.95 -9.18
C THR A 41 -1.98 12.86 -10.71
N LEU A 42 -1.05 12.15 -11.34
CA LEU A 42 -1.02 11.95 -12.79
C LEU A 42 -2.29 11.23 -13.27
N ILE A 43 -2.67 10.15 -12.60
CA ILE A 43 -3.88 9.37 -12.91
C ILE A 43 -5.13 10.24 -12.74
N THR A 44 -5.21 11.01 -11.65
CA THR A 44 -6.32 11.94 -11.40
C THR A 44 -6.45 12.96 -12.53
N ASN A 45 -5.35 13.53 -13.01
CA ASN A 45 -5.34 14.43 -14.16
C ASN A 45 -5.89 13.78 -15.44
N LEU A 46 -5.63 12.49 -15.64
CA LEU A 46 -6.17 11.74 -16.79
C LEU A 46 -7.67 11.44 -16.63
N LEU A 47 -8.09 11.06 -15.43
CA LEU A 47 -9.48 10.71 -15.12
C LEU A 47 -10.43 11.92 -15.14
N THR A 48 -9.94 13.11 -14.80
CA THR A 48 -10.73 14.33 -14.64
C THR A 48 -10.92 15.15 -15.91
N ARG A 49 -10.40 14.68 -17.05
CA ARG A 49 -10.44 15.43 -18.33
C ARG A 49 -11.86 15.73 -18.81
N ASP A 50 -12.81 14.82 -18.58
CA ASP A 50 -14.19 14.96 -19.10
C ASP A 50 -15.23 14.41 -18.12
N GLY A 51 -16.36 15.13 -17.99
CA GLY A 51 -17.64 14.58 -17.54
C GLY A 51 -17.81 14.31 -16.05
N LEU A 52 -16.91 14.81 -15.18
CA LEU A 52 -17.09 14.72 -13.73
C LEU A 52 -17.78 15.97 -13.18
N THR A 53 -18.62 15.78 -12.15
CA THR A 53 -19.13 16.90 -11.35
C THR A 53 -17.96 17.57 -10.59
N PRO A 54 -18.08 18.89 -10.28
CA PRO A 54 -17.05 19.60 -9.51
C PRO A 54 -16.68 18.90 -8.19
N ASP A 55 -17.69 18.43 -7.45
CA ASP A 55 -17.46 17.78 -6.14
C ASP A 55 -16.62 16.51 -6.28
N ARG A 56 -16.96 15.63 -7.25
CA ARG A 56 -16.19 14.41 -7.49
C ARG A 56 -14.76 14.70 -7.96
N ARG A 57 -14.61 15.74 -8.78
CA ARG A 57 -13.28 16.18 -9.22
C ARG A 57 -12.45 16.65 -8.03
N ASN A 58 -13.02 17.48 -7.16
CA ASN A 58 -12.34 17.96 -5.96
C ASN A 58 -11.94 16.79 -5.05
N THR A 59 -12.86 15.86 -4.76
CA THR A 59 -12.56 14.67 -3.97
C THR A 59 -11.38 13.88 -4.55
N LEU A 60 -11.36 13.65 -5.88
CA LEU A 60 -10.25 12.94 -6.52
C LEU A 60 -8.90 13.65 -6.30
N TYR A 61 -8.85 14.97 -6.44
CA TYR A 61 -7.60 15.72 -6.20
C TYR A 61 -7.19 15.73 -4.73
N GLU A 62 -8.14 15.86 -3.81
CA GLU A 62 -7.89 15.90 -2.37
C GLU A 62 -7.40 14.54 -1.82
N THR A 63 -7.79 13.42 -2.45
CA THR A 63 -7.51 12.07 -1.95
C THR A 63 -6.52 11.27 -2.82
N ALA A 64 -6.06 11.83 -3.95
CA ALA A 64 -5.15 11.16 -4.88
C ALA A 64 -3.82 10.73 -4.24
N GLU A 65 -3.24 11.62 -3.43
CA GLU A 65 -2.00 11.38 -2.73
C GLU A 65 -2.16 10.24 -1.71
N SER A 66 -3.21 10.31 -0.88
CA SER A 66 -3.50 9.29 0.14
C SER A 66 -3.68 7.90 -0.46
N PHE A 67 -4.27 7.81 -1.66
CA PHE A 67 -4.36 6.54 -2.38
C PHE A 67 -2.98 5.99 -2.75
N GLY A 68 -2.09 6.85 -3.26
CA GLY A 68 -0.71 6.48 -3.58
C GLY A 68 0.10 6.09 -2.33
N LEU A 69 0.02 6.90 -1.28
CA LEU A 69 0.72 6.65 -0.02
C LEU A 69 0.29 5.33 0.63
N LEU A 70 -1.01 5.03 0.64
CA LEU A 70 -1.52 3.74 1.15
C LEU A 70 -0.81 2.57 0.46
N LEU A 71 -0.83 2.54 -0.88
CA LEU A 71 -0.28 1.42 -1.63
C LEU A 71 1.23 1.28 -1.42
N GLN A 72 1.96 2.40 -1.42
CA GLN A 72 3.41 2.39 -1.24
C GLN A 72 3.82 1.99 0.19
N LEU A 73 3.13 2.50 1.21
CA LEU A 73 3.39 2.11 2.60
C LEU A 73 3.09 0.63 2.86
N VAL A 74 2.05 0.08 2.22
CA VAL A 74 1.76 -1.36 2.30
C VAL A 74 2.86 -2.18 1.64
N ASN A 75 3.38 -1.74 0.48
CA ASN A 75 4.52 -2.40 -0.17
C ASN A 75 5.75 -2.37 0.74
N ILE A 76 6.12 -1.21 1.28
CA ILE A 76 7.25 -1.07 2.21
C ILE A 76 7.08 -1.98 3.44
N ALA A 77 5.87 -2.04 4.01
CA ALA A 77 5.63 -2.87 5.20
C ALA A 77 5.72 -4.37 4.93
N LYS A 78 5.39 -4.83 3.71
CA LYS A 78 5.37 -6.26 3.37
C LYS A 78 6.68 -6.78 2.78
N ASP A 79 7.47 -5.93 2.11
CA ASP A 79 8.62 -6.34 1.30
C ASP A 79 9.97 -6.08 2.01
N VAL A 80 9.97 -5.88 3.35
CA VAL A 80 11.19 -5.52 4.12
C VAL A 80 12.36 -6.47 3.87
N TYR A 81 12.09 -7.78 3.81
CA TYR A 81 13.13 -8.78 3.56
C TYR A 81 13.70 -8.67 2.15
N ASP A 82 12.85 -8.58 1.15
CA ASP A 82 13.25 -8.49 -0.26
C ASP A 82 13.96 -7.17 -0.54
N ASP A 83 13.44 -6.04 -0.07
CA ASP A 83 14.07 -4.72 -0.19
C ASP A 83 15.49 -4.69 0.41
N TYR A 84 15.66 -5.33 1.58
CA TYR A 84 16.95 -5.40 2.25
C TYR A 84 17.93 -6.34 1.55
N THR A 85 17.48 -7.54 1.16
CA THR A 85 18.38 -8.59 0.65
C THR A 85 18.69 -8.45 -0.83
N GLU A 86 17.77 -7.93 -1.64
CA GLU A 86 17.94 -7.79 -3.08
C GLU A 86 18.44 -6.39 -3.49
N GLU A 87 17.94 -5.34 -2.83
CA GLU A 87 18.21 -3.95 -3.18
C GLU A 87 19.08 -3.21 -2.16
N HIS A 88 19.36 -3.83 -1.02
CA HIS A 88 20.04 -3.20 0.11
C HIS A 88 19.30 -1.97 0.69
N ASN A 89 18.00 -1.83 0.44
CA ASN A 89 17.20 -0.71 0.92
C ASN A 89 16.57 -0.99 2.28
N VAL A 90 16.48 0.02 3.14
CA VAL A 90 15.71 -0.02 4.39
C VAL A 90 14.80 1.21 4.44
N TYR A 91 13.53 1.00 4.12
CA TYR A 91 12.51 2.05 4.14
C TYR A 91 11.87 2.24 5.51
N LEU A 92 12.03 1.29 6.45
CA LEU A 92 11.60 1.47 7.83
C LEU A 92 12.43 2.59 8.48
N PRO A 93 11.78 3.64 9.06
CA PRO A 93 12.50 4.78 9.60
C PRO A 93 13.51 4.39 10.69
N ALA A 94 14.75 4.86 10.56
CA ALA A 94 15.81 4.64 11.55
C ALA A 94 15.39 5.07 12.95
N SER A 95 14.63 6.17 13.06
CA SER A 95 14.09 6.64 14.34
C SER A 95 13.14 5.64 14.98
N TRP A 96 12.29 4.94 14.19
CA TRP A 96 11.40 3.92 14.72
C TRP A 96 12.13 2.64 15.09
N LEU A 97 13.12 2.25 14.30
CA LEU A 97 13.99 1.10 14.60
C LEU A 97 14.82 1.36 15.87
N ALA A 98 15.33 2.58 16.04
CA ALA A 98 16.07 2.97 17.23
C ALA A 98 15.22 2.96 18.51
N ASP A 99 13.94 3.35 18.43
CA ASP A 99 12.97 3.24 19.54
C ASP A 99 12.87 1.78 20.06
N GLU A 100 13.04 0.79 19.18
CA GLU A 100 12.98 -0.65 19.46
C GLU A 100 14.38 -1.29 19.63
N GLY A 101 15.44 -0.49 19.56
CA GLY A 101 16.83 -0.96 19.73
C GLY A 101 17.37 -1.77 18.54
N VAL A 102 16.82 -1.59 17.35
CA VAL A 102 17.20 -2.28 16.11
C VAL A 102 18.12 -1.40 15.28
N PRO A 103 19.37 -1.80 14.99
CA PRO A 103 20.18 -1.13 13.98
C PRO A 103 19.58 -1.31 12.59
N GLN A 104 19.55 -0.26 11.76
CA GLN A 104 18.99 -0.33 10.41
C GLN A 104 19.60 -1.46 9.56
N ASP A 105 20.93 -1.64 9.63
CA ASP A 105 21.65 -2.69 8.91
C ASP A 105 21.44 -4.10 9.49
N ALA A 106 20.64 -4.24 10.53
CA ALA A 106 20.31 -5.52 11.16
C ALA A 106 18.79 -5.79 11.19
N VAL A 107 18.04 -5.10 10.33
CA VAL A 107 16.56 -5.14 10.32
C VAL A 107 15.99 -6.55 10.10
N VAL A 108 16.70 -7.42 9.36
CA VAL A 108 16.29 -8.82 9.10
C VAL A 108 17.10 -9.83 9.94
N ASP A 109 17.93 -9.37 10.89
CA ASP A 109 18.68 -10.26 11.77
C ASP A 109 17.73 -10.90 12.80
N GLU A 110 17.77 -12.23 12.92
CA GLU A 110 16.92 -13.00 13.83
C GLU A 110 16.98 -12.53 15.29
N ARG A 111 18.10 -11.93 15.71
CA ARG A 111 18.26 -11.36 17.07
C ARG A 111 17.31 -10.20 17.36
N TYR A 112 16.85 -9.50 16.31
CA TYR A 112 15.98 -8.33 16.42
C TYR A 112 14.57 -8.58 15.88
N ARG A 113 14.24 -9.84 15.56
CA ARG A 113 13.01 -10.20 14.86
C ARG A 113 11.74 -9.58 15.49
N ASP A 114 11.55 -9.75 16.79
CA ASP A 114 10.34 -9.25 17.46
C ASP A 114 10.31 -7.71 17.50
N SER A 115 11.46 -7.09 17.76
CA SER A 115 11.59 -5.63 17.74
C SER A 115 11.38 -5.03 16.35
N ALA A 116 11.97 -5.64 15.32
CA ALA A 116 11.76 -5.21 13.93
C ALA A 116 10.31 -5.43 13.49
N ALA A 117 9.67 -6.54 13.89
CA ALA A 117 8.25 -6.80 13.64
C ALA A 117 7.34 -5.72 14.27
N SER A 118 7.69 -5.17 15.44
CA SER A 118 6.99 -4.03 16.03
C SER A 118 7.03 -2.80 15.12
N VAL A 119 8.17 -2.55 14.47
CA VAL A 119 8.31 -1.42 13.52
C VAL A 119 7.53 -1.69 12.22
N VAL A 120 7.51 -2.92 11.71
CA VAL A 120 6.64 -3.34 10.60
C VAL A 120 5.16 -3.08 10.94
N SER A 121 4.72 -3.49 12.14
CA SER A 121 3.37 -3.25 12.62
C SER A 121 3.04 -1.75 12.74
N ARG A 122 4.01 -0.93 13.18
CA ARG A 122 3.88 0.53 13.23
C ARG A 122 3.72 1.12 11.83
N THR A 123 4.47 0.64 10.85
CA THR A 123 4.37 1.05 9.44
C THR A 123 3.02 0.65 8.84
N ALA A 124 2.56 -0.58 9.08
CA ALA A 124 1.24 -1.03 8.66
C ALA A 124 0.11 -0.21 9.31
N THR A 125 0.25 0.17 10.58
CA THR A 125 -0.69 1.06 11.28
C THR A 125 -0.71 2.45 10.64
N HIS A 126 0.46 2.96 10.26
CA HIS A 126 0.55 4.24 9.55
C HIS A 126 -0.13 4.16 8.17
N ALA A 127 0.10 3.08 7.41
CA ALA A 127 -0.61 2.85 6.14
C ALA A 127 -2.14 2.85 6.31
N ARG A 128 -2.65 2.25 7.39
CA ARG A 128 -4.10 2.23 7.67
C ARG A 128 -4.72 3.60 7.82
N SER A 129 -3.96 4.62 8.24
CA SER A 129 -4.50 5.98 8.40
C SER A 129 -4.97 6.59 7.07
N PHE A 130 -4.52 6.06 5.93
CA PHE A 130 -4.89 6.51 4.58
C PHE A 130 -6.06 5.73 3.97
N LEU A 131 -6.56 4.68 4.62
CA LEU A 131 -7.60 3.80 4.05
C LEU A 131 -8.91 4.53 3.72
N ASP A 132 -9.37 5.43 4.58
CA ASP A 132 -10.65 6.09 4.40
C ASP A 132 -10.61 7.09 3.23
N GLU A 133 -9.51 7.83 3.08
CA GLU A 133 -9.31 8.74 1.96
C GLU A 133 -9.08 7.98 0.65
N ALA A 134 -8.35 6.87 0.68
CA ALA A 134 -8.16 6.00 -0.47
C ALA A 134 -9.49 5.37 -0.94
N GLU A 135 -10.38 5.00 -0.03
CA GLU A 135 -11.73 4.55 -0.37
C GLU A 135 -12.56 5.67 -0.99
N GLN A 136 -12.51 6.89 -0.43
CA GLN A 136 -13.17 8.06 -1.02
C GLN A 136 -12.69 8.35 -2.44
N TYR A 137 -11.39 8.17 -2.71
CA TYR A 137 -10.84 8.27 -4.05
C TYR A 137 -11.54 7.30 -5.02
N LEU A 138 -11.71 6.04 -4.64
CA LEU A 138 -12.40 5.03 -5.46
C LEU A 138 -13.88 5.38 -5.67
N HIS A 139 -14.57 5.86 -4.64
CA HIS A 139 -15.96 6.30 -4.75
C HIS A 139 -16.12 7.51 -5.69
N ALA A 140 -15.13 8.37 -5.78
CA ALA A 140 -15.14 9.51 -6.70
C ALA A 140 -14.74 9.17 -8.13
N MET A 141 -14.13 8.00 -8.40
CA MET A 141 -13.67 7.60 -9.73
C MET A 141 -14.79 7.55 -10.78
N PRO A 142 -14.54 7.98 -12.02
CA PRO A 142 -15.48 7.77 -13.13
C PRO A 142 -15.54 6.29 -13.50
N LEU A 143 -16.76 5.76 -13.71
CA LEU A 143 -16.94 4.46 -14.35
C LEU A 143 -16.93 4.71 -15.87
N ARG A 144 -15.85 4.29 -16.51
CA ARG A 144 -15.67 4.42 -17.98
C ARG A 144 -15.51 3.04 -18.61
N HIS A 145 -15.46 3.02 -19.95
CA HIS A 145 -15.23 1.80 -20.72
C HIS A 145 -14.01 1.02 -20.21
N GLY A 146 -14.20 -0.28 -19.97
CA GLY A 146 -13.21 -1.17 -19.42
C GLY A 146 -13.01 -0.91 -17.93
N ASN A 147 -13.87 -1.39 -17.12
CA ASN A 147 -13.86 -1.48 -15.65
C ASN A 147 -12.73 -0.70 -14.92
N THR A 148 -12.74 0.64 -15.05
CA THR A 148 -11.75 1.53 -14.42
C THR A 148 -11.72 1.34 -12.90
N LEU A 149 -12.88 1.04 -12.30
CA LEU A 149 -12.98 0.80 -10.86
C LEU A 149 -12.21 -0.46 -10.45
N ALA A 150 -12.29 -1.55 -11.23
CA ALA A 150 -11.55 -2.77 -10.92
C ALA A 150 -10.03 -2.57 -11.00
N ALA A 151 -9.56 -1.78 -11.97
CA ALA A 151 -8.13 -1.50 -12.14
C ALA A 151 -7.49 -0.88 -10.88
N TRP A 152 -8.26 -0.13 -10.09
CA TRP A 152 -7.78 0.53 -8.86
C TRP A 152 -8.36 -0.08 -7.58
N GLY A 153 -9.57 -0.62 -7.64
CA GLY A 153 -10.21 -1.30 -6.51
C GLY A 153 -9.52 -2.61 -6.14
N VAL A 154 -9.04 -3.38 -7.14
CA VAL A 154 -8.28 -4.62 -6.84
C VAL A 154 -7.00 -4.33 -6.06
N PRO A 155 -6.09 -3.44 -6.47
CA PRO A 155 -4.92 -3.08 -5.65
C PRO A 155 -5.29 -2.59 -4.25
N PHE A 156 -6.32 -1.75 -4.12
CA PHE A 156 -6.82 -1.29 -2.83
C PHE A 156 -7.26 -2.43 -1.91
N LEU A 157 -8.10 -3.33 -2.42
CA LEU A 157 -8.61 -4.46 -1.63
C LEU A 157 -7.51 -5.46 -1.28
N LEU A 158 -6.53 -5.67 -2.17
CA LEU A 158 -5.35 -6.48 -1.86
C LEU A 158 -4.44 -5.81 -0.83
N ALA A 159 -4.34 -4.48 -0.83
CA ALA A 159 -3.64 -3.75 0.24
C ALA A 159 -4.34 -3.95 1.59
N VAL A 160 -5.69 -3.92 1.65
CA VAL A 160 -6.46 -4.25 2.86
C VAL A 160 -6.17 -5.68 3.34
N GLY A 161 -6.16 -6.65 2.43
CA GLY A 161 -5.80 -8.04 2.73
C GLY A 161 -4.38 -8.17 3.27
N THR A 162 -3.41 -7.49 2.65
CA THR A 162 -2.01 -7.47 3.11
C THR A 162 -1.89 -6.85 4.51
N LEU A 163 -2.62 -5.78 4.79
CA LEU A 163 -2.66 -5.18 6.12
C LEU A 163 -3.25 -6.12 7.17
N ARG A 164 -4.23 -6.98 6.81
CA ARG A 164 -4.73 -8.04 7.69
C ARG A 164 -3.62 -9.05 8.00
N GLU A 165 -2.94 -9.60 6.99
CA GLU A 165 -1.83 -10.55 7.17
C GLU A 165 -0.73 -9.94 8.05
N LEU A 166 -0.35 -8.67 7.83
CA LEU A 166 0.61 -7.94 8.67
C LEU A 166 0.12 -7.68 10.10
N THR A 167 -1.19 -7.76 10.36
CA THR A 167 -1.72 -7.68 11.73
C THR A 167 -1.58 -9.02 12.44
N ASP A 168 -1.82 -10.10 11.69
CA ASP A 168 -1.78 -11.46 12.23
C ASP A 168 -0.33 -11.90 12.50
N ASP A 169 0.59 -11.63 11.58
CA ASP A 169 2.02 -11.92 11.76
C ASP A 169 2.92 -10.87 11.05
N PRO A 170 3.28 -9.76 11.71
CA PRO A 170 4.17 -8.76 11.14
C PRO A 170 5.60 -9.28 10.92
N ALA A 171 6.03 -10.33 11.62
CA ALA A 171 7.36 -10.92 11.48
C ALA A 171 7.53 -11.69 10.17
N ASP A 172 6.45 -12.08 9.49
CA ASP A 172 6.53 -12.69 8.15
C ASP A 172 7.21 -11.73 7.13
N ALA A 173 7.04 -10.40 7.28
CA ALA A 173 7.69 -9.41 6.41
C ALA A 173 9.22 -9.38 6.51
N LEU A 174 9.78 -9.99 7.56
CA LEU A 174 11.22 -10.11 7.81
C LEU A 174 11.80 -11.43 7.30
N THR A 175 11.07 -12.15 6.47
CA THR A 175 11.44 -13.48 5.95
C THR A 175 11.26 -13.56 4.44
N GLU A 176 12.01 -14.45 3.79
CA GLU A 176 11.87 -14.76 2.35
C GLU A 176 10.43 -15.13 1.94
N ARG A 177 9.65 -15.68 2.87
CA ARG A 177 8.24 -16.01 2.60
C ARG A 177 7.40 -14.76 2.36
N GLY A 178 7.59 -13.71 3.14
CA GLY A 178 6.78 -12.51 3.19
C GLY A 178 5.30 -12.74 3.57
N PRO A 179 4.56 -11.71 3.97
CA PRO A 179 3.11 -11.79 4.14
C PRO A 179 2.44 -11.89 2.77
N LYS A 180 1.57 -12.88 2.57
CA LYS A 180 0.94 -13.13 1.26
C LYS A 180 -0.56 -13.32 1.39
N VAL A 181 -1.31 -12.45 0.71
CA VAL A 181 -2.73 -12.69 0.45
C VAL A 181 -2.87 -14.01 -0.35
N PRO A 182 -3.70 -14.96 0.09
CA PRO A 182 -3.86 -16.24 -0.60
C PRO A 182 -4.31 -16.07 -2.06
N ARG A 183 -3.76 -16.88 -2.98
CA ARG A 183 -4.14 -16.80 -4.41
C ARG A 183 -5.65 -16.94 -4.63
N GLN A 184 -6.31 -17.75 -3.84
CA GLN A 184 -7.78 -17.92 -3.91
C GLN A 184 -8.51 -16.63 -3.57
N GLU A 185 -8.02 -15.87 -2.60
CA GLU A 185 -8.55 -14.55 -2.27
C GLU A 185 -8.32 -13.54 -3.40
N VAL A 186 -7.12 -13.51 -3.98
CA VAL A 186 -6.82 -12.65 -5.14
C VAL A 186 -7.81 -12.93 -6.29
N TYR A 187 -8.03 -14.20 -6.64
CA TYR A 187 -8.99 -14.56 -7.69
C TYR A 187 -10.43 -14.16 -7.34
N ALA A 188 -10.83 -14.34 -6.08
CA ALA A 188 -12.17 -13.96 -5.63
C ALA A 188 -12.38 -12.44 -5.70
N VAL A 189 -11.39 -11.66 -5.26
CA VAL A 189 -11.43 -10.18 -5.34
C VAL A 189 -11.50 -9.72 -6.79
N VAL A 190 -10.63 -10.23 -7.67
CA VAL A 190 -10.64 -9.88 -9.10
C VAL A 190 -12.00 -10.21 -9.74
N SER A 191 -12.54 -11.40 -9.48
CA SER A 191 -13.83 -11.83 -10.01
C SER A 191 -14.99 -10.97 -9.48
N ALA A 192 -14.98 -10.62 -8.19
CA ALA A 192 -16.01 -9.78 -7.60
C ALA A 192 -15.96 -8.34 -8.17
N MET A 193 -14.77 -7.82 -8.39
CA MET A 193 -14.57 -6.47 -8.93
C MET A 193 -14.94 -6.34 -10.41
N ASP A 194 -15.05 -7.42 -11.17
CA ASP A 194 -15.43 -7.39 -12.58
C ASP A 194 -16.84 -6.81 -12.79
N SER A 195 -17.75 -7.05 -11.85
CA SER A 195 -19.14 -6.58 -11.89
C SER A 195 -19.51 -5.62 -10.74
N ALA A 196 -18.52 -5.21 -9.91
CA ALA A 196 -18.78 -4.36 -8.76
C ALA A 196 -19.13 -2.93 -9.16
N ASP A 197 -20.01 -2.33 -8.38
CA ASP A 197 -20.23 -0.90 -8.32
C ASP A 197 -19.39 -0.26 -7.20
N ARG A 198 -19.53 1.05 -6.99
CA ARG A 198 -18.75 1.76 -5.98
C ARG A 198 -19.16 1.39 -4.56
N GLU A 199 -20.42 1.10 -4.34
CA GLU A 199 -21.00 0.73 -3.05
C GLU A 199 -20.40 -0.58 -2.54
N ALA A 200 -20.09 -1.51 -3.45
CA ALA A 200 -19.46 -2.78 -3.13
C ALA A 200 -18.04 -2.65 -2.53
N ILE A 201 -17.32 -1.57 -2.81
CA ILE A 201 -15.96 -1.35 -2.28
C ILE A 201 -15.93 -1.35 -0.75
N SER A 202 -16.84 -0.61 -0.12
CA SER A 202 -16.93 -0.52 1.35
C SER A 202 -17.28 -1.87 1.99
N GLU A 203 -18.19 -2.63 1.37
CA GLU A 203 -18.54 -3.97 1.83
C GLU A 203 -17.34 -4.92 1.72
N PHE A 204 -16.68 -4.97 0.55
CA PHE A 204 -15.52 -5.84 0.32
C PHE A 204 -14.37 -5.48 1.26
N ARG A 205 -14.07 -4.18 1.43
CA ARG A 205 -13.09 -3.71 2.43
C ARG A 205 -13.41 -4.25 3.82
N SER A 206 -14.68 -4.13 4.25
CA SER A 206 -15.12 -4.57 5.57
C SER A 206 -14.97 -6.08 5.77
N ILE A 207 -15.22 -6.88 4.74
CA ILE A 207 -15.04 -8.33 4.77
C ILE A 207 -13.54 -8.67 4.83
N ILE A 208 -12.75 -8.17 3.87
CA ILE A 208 -11.33 -8.48 3.70
C ILE A 208 -10.51 -8.08 4.93
N ALA A 209 -10.89 -6.98 5.59
CA ALA A 209 -10.22 -6.55 6.82
C ALA A 209 -10.36 -7.54 7.99
N ARG A 210 -11.33 -8.46 7.94
CA ARG A 210 -11.61 -9.43 9.02
C ARG A 210 -11.20 -10.84 8.68
N GLU A 211 -11.40 -11.26 7.43
CA GLU A 211 -11.15 -12.64 6.98
C GLU A 211 -10.88 -12.70 5.47
N PRO A 212 -10.23 -13.75 4.97
CA PRO A 212 -10.01 -13.93 3.55
C PRO A 212 -11.33 -13.90 2.75
N PHE A 213 -11.40 -13.03 1.74
CA PHE A 213 -12.63 -12.75 0.99
C PHE A 213 -13.29 -14.01 0.40
N HIS A 214 -12.51 -14.96 -0.09
CA HIS A 214 -13.01 -16.21 -0.68
C HIS A 214 -13.69 -17.16 0.34
N LEU A 215 -13.49 -16.93 1.64
CA LEU A 215 -14.15 -17.70 2.70
C LEU A 215 -15.49 -17.08 3.11
N ALA A 216 -15.61 -15.77 3.02
CA ALA A 216 -16.81 -15.02 3.38
C ALA A 216 -17.81 -14.90 2.22
N ALA A 217 -17.34 -14.89 0.97
CA ALA A 217 -18.22 -14.80 -0.20
C ALA A 217 -19.16 -16.03 -0.27
N PRO A 218 -20.47 -15.84 -0.50
CA PRO A 218 -21.36 -16.96 -0.72
C PRO A 218 -20.83 -17.79 -1.89
N LYS A 219 -20.68 -19.11 -1.68
CA LYS A 219 -20.25 -20.03 -2.74
C LYS A 219 -21.19 -19.83 -3.93
N ALA A 220 -20.63 -19.36 -5.06
CA ALA A 220 -21.38 -19.32 -6.30
C ALA A 220 -22.03 -20.68 -6.49
N GLN A 221 -23.36 -20.72 -6.55
CA GLN A 221 -24.10 -21.95 -6.83
C GLN A 221 -23.61 -22.42 -8.21
N SER A 222 -22.85 -23.50 -8.22
CA SER A 222 -22.54 -24.20 -9.46
C SER A 222 -23.83 -24.88 -9.92
N ASP A 223 -24.47 -24.28 -10.93
CA ASP A 223 -25.47 -24.93 -11.76
C ASP A 223 -24.79 -25.82 -12.82
#